data_7ff2f7a5f76353fb3079bcdc6a56db95
#
_entry.id   7ff2f7a5f76353fb3079bcdc6a56db95
#
_cell.length_a   1.000
_cell.length_b   1.000
_cell.length_c   1.000
_cell.angle_alpha   90.00
_cell.angle_beta   90.00
_cell.angle_gamma   90.00
#
_symmetry.space_group_name_H-M   'P 1'
#
loop_
_entity.id
_entity.type
_entity.pdbx_description
1 polymer ?
#
loop_
_entity_poly.entity_id
_entity_poly.type
_entity_poly.pdbx_seq_one_letter_code
_entity_poly.pdbx_strand_id
1 'polypeptide(L)'
;THIKNQLIKKYKNYKHKSVSILNTNELEKIFKFSKNKTKFILHAAAQPSHDWAYSNIKKDFHINSLGTLNLLELTKKYCPEAVFIFTSTNKVYGDNPNNIEFVEKESRWTPKNKSKYLKGIDETMSIDNCKHSLFGVSKAYADLLVQEYNKNFGIKTVCFRAGCITGPNHSGAKLHGFLSYLVKSCIKTKSYNIIGYKGKQVRDNIHSH
;
A
#
# COMPACT_ATOMS: atom_id res chain seq x y z
N THR A 1 -14.43 3.91 15.24
CA THR A 1 -14.55 4.57 13.93
C THR A 1 -15.87 4.20 13.27
N HIS A 2 -16.39 5.05 12.39
CA HIS A 2 -17.65 4.83 11.66
C HIS A 2 -17.67 3.47 10.92
N ILE A 3 -16.61 3.15 10.17
CA ILE A 3 -16.49 1.88 9.44
C ILE A 3 -16.56 0.65 10.36
N LYS A 4 -15.87 0.68 11.51
CA LYS A 4 -15.96 -0.42 12.50
C LYS A 4 -17.41 -0.68 12.91
N ASN A 5 -18.15 0.39 13.23
CA ASN A 5 -19.54 0.26 13.66
C ASN A 5 -20.45 -0.26 12.53
N GLN A 6 -20.21 0.15 11.29
CA GLN A 6 -20.89 -0.39 10.12
C GLN A 6 -20.63 -1.89 9.94
N LEU A 7 -19.37 -2.33 10.06
CA LEU A 7 -19.00 -3.74 9.92
C LEU A 7 -19.62 -4.60 11.02
N ILE A 8 -19.60 -4.14 12.28
CA ILE A 8 -20.25 -4.84 13.41
C ILE A 8 -21.76 -5.00 13.16
N LYS A 9 -22.43 -3.96 12.64
CA LYS A 9 -23.87 -4.01 12.34
C LYS A 9 -24.18 -4.93 11.16
N LYS A 10 -23.34 -4.92 10.11
CA LYS A 10 -23.59 -5.64 8.87
C LYS A 10 -23.26 -7.14 8.95
N TYR A 11 -22.22 -7.50 9.70
CA TYR A 11 -21.69 -8.86 9.72
C TYR A 11 -21.63 -9.42 11.15
N LYS A 12 -22.52 -10.36 11.47
CA LYS A 12 -22.62 -10.97 12.81
C LYS A 12 -21.35 -11.69 13.27
N ASN A 13 -20.56 -12.20 12.34
CA ASN A 13 -19.29 -12.90 12.60
C ASN A 13 -18.06 -11.98 12.59
N TYR A 14 -18.23 -10.68 12.36
CA TYR A 14 -17.13 -9.73 12.42
C TYR A 14 -16.69 -9.49 13.87
N LYS A 15 -15.40 -9.70 14.12
CA LYS A 15 -14.76 -9.42 15.42
C LYS A 15 -13.68 -8.38 15.25
N HIS A 16 -13.67 -7.37 16.10
CA HIS A 16 -12.66 -6.32 16.10
C HIS A 16 -11.74 -6.44 17.31
N LYS A 17 -10.44 -6.39 17.06
CA LYS A 17 -9.40 -6.24 18.07
C LYS A 17 -8.57 -5.01 17.76
N SER A 18 -8.40 -4.12 18.73
CA SER A 18 -7.55 -2.92 18.59
C SER A 18 -6.16 -3.26 19.08
N VAL A 19 -5.30 -3.73 18.20
CA VAL A 19 -3.94 -4.17 18.51
C VAL A 19 -2.96 -3.57 17.51
N SER A 20 -1.82 -3.09 18.00
CA SER A 20 -0.71 -2.66 17.15
C SER A 20 0.00 -3.85 16.53
N ILE A 21 0.37 -3.76 15.25
CA ILE A 21 1.20 -4.79 14.59
C ILE A 21 2.63 -4.88 15.16
N LEU A 22 3.00 -3.96 16.03
CA LEU A 22 4.25 -3.99 16.79
C LEU A 22 4.12 -4.71 18.14
N ASN A 23 2.90 -4.99 18.61
CA ASN A 23 2.67 -5.74 19.83
C ASN A 23 2.57 -7.24 19.52
N THR A 24 3.73 -7.89 19.45
CA THR A 24 3.84 -9.31 19.11
C THR A 24 3.10 -10.22 20.07
N ASN A 25 3.08 -9.91 21.37
CA ASN A 25 2.41 -10.71 22.37
C ASN A 25 0.89 -10.76 22.17
N GLU A 26 0.27 -9.61 21.90
CA GLU A 26 -1.18 -9.56 21.64
C GLU A 26 -1.54 -10.14 20.26
N LEU A 27 -0.70 -9.91 19.24
CA LEU A 27 -0.87 -10.54 17.95
C LEU A 27 -0.79 -12.07 18.05
N GLU A 28 0.19 -12.58 18.78
CA GLU A 28 0.36 -14.02 18.97
C GLU A 28 -0.88 -14.68 19.58
N LYS A 29 -1.53 -14.04 20.55
CA LYS A 29 -2.81 -14.53 21.13
C LYS A 29 -3.89 -14.65 20.05
N ILE A 30 -3.97 -13.68 19.12
CA ILE A 30 -4.94 -13.69 18.01
C ILE A 30 -4.63 -14.84 17.05
N PHE A 31 -3.37 -15.00 16.67
CA PHE A 31 -2.94 -16.07 15.75
C PHE A 31 -3.12 -17.46 16.37
N LYS A 32 -2.81 -17.63 17.64
CA LYS A 32 -3.07 -18.90 18.37
C LYS A 32 -4.55 -19.26 18.39
N PHE A 33 -5.43 -18.28 18.63
CA PHE A 33 -6.87 -18.50 18.62
C PHE A 33 -7.40 -18.93 17.25
N SER A 34 -6.83 -18.41 16.18
CA SER A 34 -7.24 -18.69 14.80
C SER A 34 -6.37 -19.74 14.10
N LYS A 35 -5.47 -20.41 14.81
CA LYS A 35 -4.52 -21.39 14.30
C LYS A 35 -5.17 -22.38 13.31
N ASN A 36 -4.58 -22.53 12.12
CA ASN A 36 -5.01 -23.42 11.05
C ASN A 36 -6.44 -23.17 10.50
N LYS A 37 -7.20 -22.24 11.07
CA LYS A 37 -8.54 -21.86 10.57
C LYS A 37 -8.48 -20.66 9.62
N THR A 38 -7.40 -19.88 9.68
CA THR A 38 -7.19 -18.71 8.85
C THR A 38 -6.88 -19.12 7.42
N LYS A 39 -7.68 -18.64 6.46
CA LYS A 39 -7.46 -18.88 5.02
C LYS A 39 -6.75 -17.71 4.36
N PHE A 40 -7.02 -16.50 4.81
CA PHE A 40 -6.45 -15.26 4.25
C PHE A 40 -6.01 -14.33 5.36
N ILE A 41 -4.87 -13.69 5.16
CA ILE A 41 -4.37 -12.59 5.99
C ILE A 41 -4.17 -11.41 5.08
N LEU A 42 -5.01 -10.38 5.18
CA LEU A 42 -4.85 -9.13 4.46
C LEU A 42 -4.10 -8.12 5.32
N HIS A 43 -2.85 -7.90 4.98
CA HIS A 43 -2.01 -6.93 5.67
C HIS A 43 -2.09 -5.56 4.98
N ALA A 44 -2.99 -4.72 5.48
CA ALA A 44 -3.18 -3.35 5.03
C ALA A 44 -2.77 -2.30 6.08
N ALA A 45 -2.29 -2.73 7.24
CA ALA A 45 -1.81 -1.83 8.27
C ALA A 45 -0.47 -1.20 7.88
N ALA A 46 -0.40 0.11 7.81
CA ALA A 46 0.80 0.84 7.43
C ALA A 46 0.77 2.28 7.94
N GLN A 47 1.93 2.91 7.98
CA GLN A 47 2.09 4.35 7.98
C GLN A 47 2.18 4.80 6.50
N PRO A 48 1.24 5.59 5.96
CA PRO A 48 1.19 5.86 4.52
C PRO A 48 1.76 7.23 4.09
N SER A 49 2.15 8.11 5.02
CA SER A 49 2.54 9.49 4.72
C SER A 49 4.04 9.64 4.48
N HIS A 50 4.40 10.21 3.32
CA HIS A 50 5.80 10.53 2.98
C HIS A 50 6.39 11.59 3.91
N ASP A 51 5.65 12.67 4.16
CA ASP A 51 6.13 13.79 4.99
C ASP A 51 6.32 13.34 6.44
N TRP A 52 5.39 12.52 6.94
CA TRP A 52 5.52 11.97 8.28
C TRP A 52 6.70 11.00 8.40
N ALA A 53 6.94 10.17 7.41
CA ALA A 53 8.09 9.27 7.36
C ALA A 53 9.41 10.05 7.42
N TYR A 54 9.51 11.16 6.70
CA TYR A 54 10.68 12.02 6.72
C TYR A 54 11.01 12.54 8.13
N SER A 55 9.98 12.92 8.88
CA SER A 55 10.13 13.45 10.24
C SER A 55 10.24 12.36 11.32
N ASN A 56 9.87 11.11 11.02
CA ASN A 56 9.75 10.01 11.98
C ASN A 56 10.29 8.69 11.43
N ILE A 57 11.50 8.69 10.90
CA ILE A 57 12.11 7.58 10.15
C ILE A 57 12.03 6.24 10.90
N LYS A 58 12.47 6.21 12.17
CA LYS A 58 12.44 4.98 12.99
C LYS A 58 11.03 4.42 13.16
N LYS A 59 10.05 5.28 13.41
CA LYS A 59 8.65 4.85 13.59
C LYS A 59 8.06 4.34 12.27
N ASP A 60 8.37 4.99 11.15
CA ASP A 60 7.96 4.54 9.82
C ASP A 60 8.51 3.13 9.53
N PHE A 61 9.80 2.94 9.74
CA PHE A 61 10.44 1.63 9.57
C PHE A 61 9.83 0.57 10.49
N HIS A 62 9.64 0.87 11.77
CA HIS A 62 9.04 -0.08 12.70
C HIS A 62 7.63 -0.48 12.24
N ILE A 63 6.79 0.46 11.84
CA ILE A 63 5.42 0.15 11.43
C ILE A 63 5.42 -0.63 10.11
N ASN A 64 6.09 -0.12 9.08
CA ASN A 64 5.98 -0.69 7.74
C ASN A 64 6.83 -1.95 7.55
N SER A 65 8.03 -1.99 8.14
CA SER A 65 8.99 -3.09 7.95
C SER A 65 8.89 -4.12 9.07
N LEU A 66 9.15 -3.73 10.32
CA LEU A 66 9.11 -4.64 11.46
C LEU A 66 7.70 -5.18 11.72
N GLY A 67 6.66 -4.35 11.57
CA GLY A 67 5.28 -4.79 11.68
C GLY A 67 4.93 -5.88 10.66
N THR A 68 5.42 -5.75 9.42
CA THR A 68 5.25 -6.78 8.39
C THR A 68 5.98 -8.08 8.76
N LEU A 69 7.23 -7.98 9.24
CA LEU A 69 7.99 -9.13 9.71
C LEU A 69 7.26 -9.87 10.84
N ASN A 70 6.74 -9.15 11.84
CA ASN A 70 5.98 -9.75 12.93
C ASN A 70 4.79 -10.59 12.43
N LEU A 71 4.04 -10.06 11.47
CA LEU A 71 2.90 -10.78 10.89
C LEU A 71 3.34 -12.00 10.07
N LEU A 72 4.41 -11.91 9.32
CA LEU A 72 4.97 -13.03 8.55
C LEU A 72 5.45 -14.16 9.46
N GLU A 73 6.20 -13.85 10.54
CA GLU A 73 6.64 -14.84 11.52
C GLU A 73 5.45 -15.53 12.20
N LEU A 74 4.43 -14.77 12.58
CA LEU A 74 3.23 -15.37 13.17
C LEU A 74 2.43 -16.19 12.15
N THR A 75 2.40 -15.77 10.89
CA THR A 75 1.78 -16.55 9.80
C THR A 75 2.49 -17.87 9.62
N LYS A 76 3.82 -17.85 9.49
CA LYS A 76 4.66 -19.04 9.38
C LYS A 76 4.43 -20.02 10.55
N LYS A 77 4.35 -19.50 11.76
CA LYS A 77 4.23 -20.29 12.98
C LYS A 77 2.83 -20.90 13.18
N TYR A 78 1.78 -20.14 12.87
CA TYR A 78 0.41 -20.51 13.27
C TYR A 78 -0.56 -20.75 12.12
N CYS A 79 -0.29 -20.20 10.94
CA CYS A 79 -1.20 -20.23 9.80
C CYS A 79 -0.43 -20.44 8.47
N PRO A 80 0.47 -21.45 8.36
CA PRO A 80 1.36 -21.60 7.19
C PRO A 80 0.59 -21.84 5.88
N GLU A 81 -0.63 -22.34 5.95
CA GLU A 81 -1.48 -22.57 4.78
C GLU A 81 -2.32 -21.34 4.36
N ALA A 82 -2.30 -20.27 5.17
CA ALA A 82 -3.02 -19.05 4.82
C ALA A 82 -2.34 -18.31 3.66
N VAL A 83 -3.13 -17.69 2.80
CA VAL A 83 -2.62 -16.76 1.80
C VAL A 83 -2.37 -15.40 2.46
N PHE A 84 -1.11 -14.96 2.47
CA PHE A 84 -0.71 -13.67 2.99
C PHE A 84 -0.75 -12.61 1.89
N ILE A 85 -1.70 -11.70 1.96
CA ILE A 85 -1.92 -10.63 0.99
C ILE A 85 -1.36 -9.33 1.54
N PHE A 86 -0.33 -8.79 0.91
CA PHE A 86 0.30 -7.54 1.31
C PHE A 86 -0.09 -6.39 0.39
N THR A 87 -0.66 -5.34 0.96
CA THR A 87 -0.88 -4.10 0.23
C THR A 87 0.42 -3.31 0.17
N SER A 88 1.22 -3.61 -0.84
CA SER A 88 2.43 -2.88 -1.19
C SER A 88 2.09 -1.53 -1.83
N THR A 89 2.99 -0.96 -2.59
CA THR A 89 2.81 0.35 -3.23
C THR A 89 3.65 0.45 -4.50
N ASN A 90 3.21 1.25 -5.47
CA ASN A 90 4.02 1.61 -6.62
C ASN A 90 5.30 2.41 -6.24
N LYS A 91 5.40 2.91 -5.01
CA LYS A 91 6.58 3.63 -4.51
C LYS A 91 7.82 2.75 -4.33
N VAL A 92 7.66 1.42 -4.41
CA VAL A 92 8.80 0.49 -4.44
C VAL A 92 9.67 0.70 -5.69
N TYR A 93 9.14 1.26 -6.77
CA TYR A 93 9.89 1.60 -7.98
C TYR A 93 10.65 2.94 -7.88
N GLY A 94 10.53 3.65 -6.75
CA GLY A 94 11.17 4.95 -6.55
C GLY A 94 10.80 5.96 -7.64
N ASP A 95 11.82 6.63 -8.18
CA ASP A 95 11.68 7.57 -9.30
C ASP A 95 12.05 6.96 -10.67
N ASN A 96 12.32 5.66 -10.75
CA ASN A 96 12.55 4.95 -12.03
C ASN A 96 11.47 5.21 -13.08
N PRO A 97 10.17 5.32 -12.75
CA PRO A 97 9.15 5.70 -13.72
C PRO A 97 9.43 7.02 -14.44
N ASN A 98 10.14 7.95 -13.81
CA ASN A 98 10.47 9.24 -14.42
C ASN A 98 11.57 9.14 -15.49
N ASN A 99 12.30 8.02 -15.53
CA ASN A 99 13.32 7.75 -16.56
C ASN A 99 12.72 7.22 -17.87
N ILE A 100 11.42 6.95 -17.91
CA ILE A 100 10.72 6.58 -19.13
C ILE A 100 10.65 7.81 -20.03
N GLU A 101 10.98 7.64 -21.30
CA GLU A 101 10.81 8.71 -22.27
C GLU A 101 9.33 8.97 -22.55
N PHE A 102 8.87 10.17 -22.21
CA PHE A 102 7.49 10.59 -22.40
C PHE A 102 7.35 11.61 -23.51
N VAL A 103 6.17 11.61 -24.12
CA VAL A 103 5.71 12.64 -25.07
C VAL A 103 4.56 13.39 -24.41
N GLU A 104 4.63 14.71 -24.45
CA GLU A 104 3.52 15.56 -24.02
C GLU A 104 2.38 15.51 -25.03
N LYS A 105 1.20 15.14 -24.61
CA LYS A 105 -0.06 15.22 -25.36
C LYS A 105 -0.90 16.38 -24.83
N GLU A 106 -2.01 16.65 -25.48
CA GLU A 106 -2.92 17.74 -25.08
C GLU A 106 -3.34 17.64 -23.60
N SER A 107 -3.78 16.45 -23.14
CA SER A 107 -4.35 16.24 -21.82
C SER A 107 -3.48 15.39 -20.86
N ARG A 108 -2.38 14.76 -21.36
CA ARG A 108 -1.59 13.83 -20.56
C ARG A 108 -0.17 13.63 -21.08
N TRP A 109 0.71 13.19 -20.22
CA TRP A 109 1.97 12.58 -20.60
C TRP A 109 1.75 11.12 -21.01
N THR A 110 2.42 10.67 -22.09
CA THR A 110 2.32 9.29 -22.59
C THR A 110 3.71 8.78 -22.92
N PRO A 111 4.07 7.55 -22.54
CA PRO A 111 5.33 6.95 -23.01
C PRO A 111 5.46 7.02 -24.52
N LYS A 112 6.68 7.22 -25.04
CA LYS A 112 6.93 7.20 -26.49
C LYS A 112 6.43 5.90 -27.13
N ASN A 113 6.00 5.99 -28.38
CA ASN A 113 5.67 4.82 -29.20
C ASN A 113 6.85 3.81 -29.16
N LYS A 114 6.55 2.50 -29.10
CA LYS A 114 7.51 1.40 -28.91
C LYS A 114 8.11 1.28 -27.50
N SER A 115 7.78 2.12 -26.54
CA SER A 115 8.15 1.87 -25.15
C SER A 115 7.46 0.60 -24.64
N LYS A 116 8.20 -0.25 -23.95
CA LYS A 116 7.63 -1.43 -23.27
C LYS A 116 6.57 -1.03 -22.20
N TYR A 117 6.63 0.20 -21.74
CA TYR A 117 5.71 0.76 -20.74
C TYR A 117 4.50 1.50 -21.34
N LEU A 118 4.25 1.35 -22.63
CA LEU A 118 3.12 2.03 -23.29
C LEU A 118 1.76 1.62 -22.71
N LYS A 119 1.64 0.36 -22.26
CA LYS A 119 0.43 -0.18 -21.62
C LYS A 119 0.42 -0.04 -20.08
N GLY A 120 1.49 0.45 -19.51
CA GLY A 120 1.67 0.58 -18.06
C GLY A 120 3.01 0.03 -17.58
N ILE A 121 3.28 0.22 -16.31
CA ILE A 121 4.47 -0.28 -15.64
C ILE A 121 4.12 -1.62 -14.99
N ASP A 122 4.86 -2.65 -15.34
CA ASP A 122 4.74 -3.98 -14.78
C ASP A 122 5.79 -4.24 -13.67
N GLU A 123 5.74 -5.42 -13.09
CA GLU A 123 6.60 -5.84 -11.99
C GLU A 123 8.06 -6.08 -12.40
N THR A 124 8.38 -6.02 -13.70
CA THR A 124 9.76 -6.16 -14.21
C THR A 124 10.56 -4.86 -14.13
N MET A 125 9.91 -3.72 -13.79
CA MET A 125 10.63 -2.48 -13.57
C MET A 125 11.56 -2.63 -12.37
N SER A 126 12.84 -2.24 -12.55
CA SER A 126 13.82 -2.26 -11.46
C SER A 126 13.41 -1.39 -10.29
N ILE A 127 13.73 -1.85 -9.10
CA ILE A 127 13.64 -1.09 -7.85
C ILE A 127 15.02 -0.57 -7.41
N ASP A 128 16.09 -0.86 -8.17
CA ASP A 128 17.45 -0.46 -7.87
C ASP A 128 17.83 0.85 -8.56
N ASN A 129 18.92 1.46 -8.08
CA ASN A 129 19.54 2.65 -8.67
C ASN A 129 18.55 3.83 -8.87
N CYS A 130 17.62 4.00 -7.93
CA CYS A 130 16.62 5.06 -7.96
C CYS A 130 16.41 5.70 -6.59
N LYS A 131 15.88 6.90 -6.59
CA LYS A 131 15.59 7.64 -5.37
C LYS A 131 14.21 7.22 -4.84
N HIS A 132 14.21 6.44 -3.76
CA HIS A 132 13.00 6.18 -2.97
C HIS A 132 12.77 7.33 -1.99
N SER A 133 11.53 7.53 -1.56
CA SER A 133 11.27 8.24 -0.32
C SER A 133 11.54 7.31 0.87
N LEU A 134 11.70 7.84 2.09
CA LEU A 134 11.87 7.01 3.28
C LEU A 134 10.70 6.04 3.48
N PHE A 135 9.47 6.50 3.24
CA PHE A 135 8.29 5.64 3.14
C PHE A 135 8.44 4.55 2.05
N GLY A 136 8.95 4.93 0.87
CA GLY A 136 9.17 3.98 -0.23
C GLY A 136 10.16 2.89 0.14
N VAL A 137 11.25 3.23 0.84
CA VAL A 137 12.27 2.27 1.32
C VAL A 137 11.67 1.29 2.32
N SER A 138 10.92 1.77 3.33
CA SER A 138 10.31 0.88 4.34
C SER A 138 9.28 -0.07 3.72
N LYS A 139 8.54 0.37 2.72
CA LYS A 139 7.60 -0.47 1.97
C LYS A 139 8.30 -1.43 1.01
N ALA A 140 9.39 -1.02 0.36
CA ALA A 140 10.18 -1.89 -0.51
C ALA A 140 10.84 -3.03 0.28
N TYR A 141 11.39 -2.74 1.47
CA TYR A 141 11.86 -3.78 2.37
C TYR A 141 10.76 -4.81 2.68
N ALA A 142 9.58 -4.34 3.08
CA ALA A 142 8.45 -5.21 3.38
C ALA A 142 7.98 -6.04 2.17
N ASP A 143 7.95 -5.43 0.98
CA ASP A 143 7.59 -6.08 -0.28
C ASP A 143 8.55 -7.23 -0.62
N LEU A 144 9.86 -6.97 -0.57
CA LEU A 144 10.90 -7.98 -0.78
C LEU A 144 10.82 -9.09 0.27
N LEU A 145 10.64 -8.72 1.54
CA LEU A 145 10.53 -9.68 2.64
C LEU A 145 9.34 -10.63 2.43
N VAL A 146 8.18 -10.13 2.03
CA VAL A 146 7.00 -10.94 1.73
C VAL A 146 7.28 -11.94 0.61
N GLN A 147 8.00 -11.53 -0.45
CA GLN A 147 8.41 -12.43 -1.53
C GLN A 147 9.39 -13.50 -1.04
N GLU A 148 10.36 -13.13 -0.21
CA GLU A 148 11.35 -14.08 0.33
C GLU A 148 10.72 -15.11 1.27
N TYR A 149 9.66 -14.77 1.99
CA TYR A 149 8.92 -15.73 2.82
C TYR A 149 8.22 -16.81 1.96
N ASN A 150 7.78 -16.47 0.76
CA ASN A 150 7.30 -17.48 -0.20
C ASN A 150 8.45 -18.40 -0.65
N LYS A 151 9.55 -17.83 -1.12
CA LYS A 151 10.68 -18.57 -1.69
C LYS A 151 11.37 -19.47 -0.68
N ASN A 152 11.58 -18.98 0.55
CA ASN A 152 12.37 -19.68 1.56
C ASN A 152 11.53 -20.58 2.48
N PHE A 153 10.25 -20.26 2.68
CA PHE A 153 9.39 -20.98 3.63
C PHE A 153 8.11 -21.55 3.01
N GLY A 154 7.89 -21.37 1.70
CA GLY A 154 6.71 -21.88 0.99
C GLY A 154 5.39 -21.26 1.39
N ILE A 155 5.38 -20.13 2.14
CA ILE A 155 4.17 -19.42 2.49
C ILE A 155 3.55 -18.81 1.24
N LYS A 156 2.26 -19.02 1.04
CA LYS A 156 1.52 -18.43 -0.09
C LYS A 156 1.40 -16.93 0.09
N THR A 157 2.21 -16.13 -0.62
CA THR A 157 2.21 -14.68 -0.50
C THR A 157 1.86 -14.00 -1.81
N VAL A 158 1.29 -12.80 -1.73
CA VAL A 158 1.08 -11.90 -2.85
C VAL A 158 1.31 -10.46 -2.44
N CYS A 159 1.99 -9.67 -3.29
CA CYS A 159 2.21 -8.23 -3.12
C CYS A 159 1.40 -7.46 -4.16
N PHE A 160 0.49 -6.60 -3.72
CA PHE A 160 -0.20 -5.66 -4.61
C PHE A 160 0.50 -4.30 -4.59
N ARG A 161 1.28 -3.99 -5.61
CA ARG A 161 1.99 -2.71 -5.79
C ARG A 161 1.07 -1.63 -6.34
N ALA A 162 -0.04 -1.41 -5.63
CA ALA A 162 -1.08 -0.49 -6.07
C ALA A 162 -0.64 0.98 -5.97
N GLY A 163 -1.26 1.82 -6.79
CA GLY A 163 -1.24 3.27 -6.66
C GLY A 163 -2.28 3.76 -5.68
N CYS A 164 -3.19 4.62 -6.13
CA CYS A 164 -4.23 5.18 -5.26
C CYS A 164 -5.47 4.28 -5.25
N ILE A 165 -5.71 3.60 -4.14
CA ILE A 165 -6.99 2.91 -3.90
C ILE A 165 -7.97 3.94 -3.36
N THR A 166 -9.08 4.15 -4.04
CA THR A 166 -10.09 5.14 -3.68
C THR A 166 -11.49 4.50 -3.58
N GLY A 167 -12.47 5.23 -3.08
CA GLY A 167 -13.84 4.74 -2.94
C GLY A 167 -14.64 5.55 -1.92
N PRO A 168 -15.91 5.18 -1.67
CA PRO A 168 -16.83 5.95 -0.82
C PRO A 168 -16.33 6.17 0.61
N ASN A 169 -15.54 5.25 1.14
CA ASN A 169 -15.00 5.31 2.50
C ASN A 169 -13.56 5.86 2.56
N HIS A 170 -13.02 6.33 1.44
CA HIS A 170 -11.66 6.88 1.41
C HIS A 170 -11.62 8.30 1.98
N SER A 171 -10.87 8.50 3.03
CA SER A 171 -10.67 9.81 3.66
C SER A 171 -9.47 10.52 3.02
N GLY A 172 -9.69 11.19 1.88
CA GLY A 172 -8.65 11.95 1.19
C GLY A 172 -8.21 13.20 1.96
N ALA A 173 -6.91 13.47 1.95
CA ALA A 173 -6.27 14.66 2.47
C ALA A 173 -5.49 15.39 1.36
N LYS A 174 -5.12 16.65 1.56
CA LYS A 174 -4.47 17.51 0.53
C LYS A 174 -3.26 16.85 -0.12
N LEU A 175 -2.44 16.12 0.63
CA LEU A 175 -1.21 15.48 0.15
C LEU A 175 -1.33 13.95 0.07
N HIS A 176 -2.50 13.38 0.36
CA HIS A 176 -2.74 11.95 0.32
C HIS A 176 -4.17 11.63 -0.11
N GLY A 177 -4.32 10.81 -1.17
CA GLY A 177 -5.64 10.48 -1.72
C GLY A 177 -6.24 11.63 -2.52
N PHE A 178 -5.51 12.13 -3.51
CA PHE A 178 -5.82 13.35 -4.26
C PHE A 178 -7.23 13.34 -4.85
N LEU A 179 -7.70 12.21 -5.40
CA LEU A 179 -9.01 12.14 -6.07
C LEU A 179 -10.16 12.42 -5.08
N SER A 180 -10.15 11.76 -3.92
CA SER A 180 -11.16 12.01 -2.88
C SER A 180 -11.09 13.43 -2.33
N TYR A 181 -9.87 13.99 -2.23
CA TYR A 181 -9.70 15.38 -1.80
C TYR A 181 -10.15 16.38 -2.86
N LEU A 182 -9.87 16.11 -4.15
CA LEU A 182 -10.34 16.91 -5.29
C LEU A 182 -11.87 17.00 -5.30
N VAL A 183 -12.56 15.84 -5.28
CA VAL A 183 -14.02 15.78 -5.24
C VAL A 183 -14.58 16.55 -4.04
N LYS A 184 -14.01 16.36 -2.86
CA LYS A 184 -14.41 17.11 -1.65
C LYS A 184 -14.19 18.61 -1.80
N SER A 185 -13.12 19.04 -2.46
CA SER A 185 -12.83 20.44 -2.70
C SER A 185 -13.82 21.05 -3.68
N CYS A 186 -14.15 20.35 -4.75
CA CYS A 186 -15.17 20.78 -5.73
C CYS A 186 -16.55 20.95 -5.08
N ILE A 187 -16.99 19.99 -4.26
CA ILE A 187 -18.28 20.07 -3.54
C ILE A 187 -18.30 21.25 -2.56
N LYS A 188 -17.16 21.56 -1.93
CA LYS A 188 -17.07 22.66 -0.95
C LYS A 188 -16.70 24.00 -1.57
N THR A 189 -16.71 24.11 -2.90
CA THR A 189 -16.33 25.34 -3.64
C THR A 189 -14.95 25.91 -3.24
N LYS A 190 -14.01 25.02 -2.90
CA LYS A 190 -12.63 25.38 -2.56
C LYS A 190 -11.74 25.26 -3.79
N SER A 191 -10.72 26.10 -3.88
CA SER A 191 -9.69 25.96 -4.89
C SER A 191 -8.89 24.65 -4.68
N TYR A 192 -8.48 24.02 -5.76
CA TYR A 192 -7.61 22.86 -5.76
C TYR A 192 -6.42 23.12 -6.69
N ASN A 193 -5.21 23.01 -6.17
CA ASN A 193 -3.98 23.17 -6.96
C ASN A 193 -3.52 21.83 -7.48
N ILE A 194 -3.45 21.68 -8.81
CA ILE A 194 -2.81 20.53 -9.46
C ILE A 194 -1.30 20.78 -9.48
N ILE A 195 -0.54 19.89 -8.85
CA ILE A 195 0.89 20.07 -8.64
C ILE A 195 1.70 19.28 -9.66
N GLY A 196 2.62 19.96 -10.33
CA GLY A 196 3.64 19.36 -11.20
C GLY A 196 3.15 18.94 -12.59
N TYR A 197 4.10 18.62 -13.46
CA TYR A 197 3.91 18.04 -14.80
C TYR A 197 2.90 18.83 -15.68
N LYS A 198 2.82 20.13 -15.54
CA LYS A 198 1.85 21.00 -16.24
C LYS A 198 0.39 20.59 -16.03
N GLY A 199 0.09 19.96 -14.90
CA GLY A 199 -1.24 19.41 -14.61
C GLY A 199 -1.63 18.14 -15.41
N LYS A 200 -0.72 17.60 -16.21
CA LYS A 200 -0.96 16.47 -17.13
C LYS A 200 -0.45 15.12 -16.60
N GLN A 201 -0.23 15.02 -15.31
CA GLN A 201 0.26 13.78 -14.71
C GLN A 201 -0.77 12.64 -14.84
N VAL A 202 -0.26 11.44 -15.02
CA VAL A 202 -1.03 10.20 -15.08
C VAL A 202 -0.86 9.44 -13.78
N ARG A 203 -1.95 8.97 -13.21
CA ARG A 203 -1.97 8.20 -11.98
C ARG A 203 -2.87 6.98 -12.14
N ASP A 204 -2.43 5.86 -11.60
CA ASP A 204 -3.26 4.69 -11.45
C ASP A 204 -4.20 4.87 -10.26
N ASN A 205 -5.48 4.67 -10.49
CA ASN A 205 -6.52 4.74 -9.47
C ASN A 205 -7.38 3.48 -9.56
N ILE A 206 -7.59 2.84 -8.42
CA ILE A 206 -8.39 1.64 -8.31
C ILE A 206 -9.57 1.94 -7.39
N HIS A 207 -10.77 1.54 -7.81
CA HIS A 207 -11.94 1.62 -6.95
C HIS A 207 -11.94 0.44 -5.97
N SER A 208 -12.32 0.70 -4.71
CA SER A 208 -12.27 -0.30 -3.64
C SER A 208 -13.35 -1.38 -3.70
N HIS A 209 -14.28 -1.29 -4.67
CA HIS A 209 -15.33 -2.27 -4.89
C HIS A 209 -15.13 -3.04 -6.18
#